data_a1ce66733f37a50f63f9660536497a33
#
_entry.id   a1ce66733f37a50f63f9660536497a33
#
_cell.length_a   1.000
_cell.length_b   1.000
_cell.length_c   1.000
_cell.angle_alpha   90.00
_cell.angle_beta   90.00
_cell.angle_gamma   90.00
#
_symmetry.space_group_name_H-M   'P 1'
#
loop_
_entity.id
_entity.type
_entity.pdbx_description
1 polymer ?
#
loop_
_entity_poly.entity_id
_entity_poly.type
_entity_poly.pdbx_seq_one_letter_code
_entity_poly.pdbx_strand_id
1 'polypeptide(L)'
;YDGQGTLLADPMSARRGPQRDRLIEALGYLPPDSDHLLRTIGPVKVGILSAPDEVLRAIALGDQGLFNLLTAIREDPPESDTDIARILNMFGLESLDQRAPILELLTLNTSLWAVEAEVQRDGFPTERYEVMAELQGNLPTVHRVQRIELPEDRERTAW
;
A
#
# COMPACT_ATOMS: atom_id res chain seq x y z
N TYR A 1 -3.09 -10.65 -8.38
CA TYR A 1 -2.20 -9.51 -8.09
C TYR A 1 -2.67 -8.83 -6.83
N ASP A 2 -1.84 -8.83 -5.83
CA ASP A 2 -2.11 -8.08 -4.61
C ASP A 2 -1.22 -6.83 -4.59
N GLY A 3 -1.84 -5.65 -4.66
CA GLY A 3 -1.12 -4.39 -4.76
C GLY A 3 -0.55 -3.97 -3.41
N GLN A 4 0.67 -4.36 -3.08
CA GLN A 4 1.34 -3.96 -1.82
C GLN A 4 1.47 -2.45 -1.66
N GLY A 5 1.46 -1.68 -2.76
CA GLY A 5 1.41 -0.22 -2.72
C GLY A 5 0.14 0.36 -2.11
N THR A 6 -0.88 -0.49 -1.83
CA THR A 6 -2.12 -0.08 -1.15
C THR A 6 -1.99 -0.07 0.38
N LEU A 7 -0.96 -0.70 0.93
CA LEU A 7 -0.71 -0.76 2.36
C LEU A 7 0.05 0.46 2.85
N LEU A 8 -0.11 0.76 4.13
CA LEU A 8 0.58 1.88 4.77
C LEU A 8 2.08 1.59 4.87
N ALA A 9 2.92 2.53 4.46
CA ALA A 9 4.37 2.39 4.58
C ALA A 9 4.84 2.53 6.02
N ASP A 10 5.88 1.78 6.40
CA ASP A 10 6.58 2.00 7.66
C ASP A 10 7.14 3.45 7.68
N PRO A 11 6.87 4.24 8.72
CA PRO A 11 7.39 5.60 8.84
C PRO A 11 8.90 5.70 8.73
N MET A 12 9.64 4.64 9.08
CA MET A 12 11.09 4.61 8.96
C MET A 12 11.59 4.55 7.51
N SER A 13 10.73 4.11 6.57
CA SER A 13 11.04 4.11 5.13
C SER A 13 10.87 5.48 4.49
N ALA A 14 10.12 6.39 5.11
CA ALA A 14 9.91 7.75 4.63
C ALA A 14 11.06 8.69 5.04
N ARG A 15 11.35 9.68 4.20
CA ARG A 15 12.27 10.78 4.57
C ARG A 15 11.66 11.58 5.72
N ARG A 16 12.52 12.23 6.53
CA ARG A 16 12.05 13.15 7.57
C ARG A 16 11.23 14.27 6.94
N GLY A 17 10.13 14.65 7.61
CA GLY A 17 9.25 15.72 7.16
C GLY A 17 7.77 15.40 7.36
N PRO A 18 6.85 16.26 6.85
CA PRO A 18 5.41 16.15 7.07
C PRO A 18 4.81 14.79 6.68
N GLN A 19 5.34 14.16 5.63
CA GLN A 19 4.92 12.83 5.20
C GLN A 19 5.19 11.77 6.28
N ARG A 20 6.40 11.78 6.86
CA ARG A 20 6.77 10.84 7.92
C ARG A 20 5.96 11.08 9.18
N ASP A 21 5.78 12.34 9.56
CA ASP A 21 5.03 12.71 10.76
C ASP A 21 3.58 12.21 10.62
N ARG A 22 2.96 12.39 9.46
CA ARG A 22 1.62 11.88 9.21
C ARG A 22 1.55 10.33 9.23
N LEU A 23 2.56 9.63 8.73
CA LEU A 23 2.62 8.17 8.83
C LEU A 23 2.70 7.71 10.30
N ILE A 24 3.49 8.39 11.12
CA ILE A 24 3.57 8.10 12.57
C ILE A 24 2.21 8.31 13.23
N GLU A 25 1.53 9.40 12.95
CA GLU A 25 0.19 9.66 13.46
C GLU A 25 -0.81 8.61 12.97
N ALA A 26 -0.77 8.24 11.67
CA ALA A 26 -1.66 7.26 11.07
C ALA A 26 -1.56 5.87 11.73
N LEU A 27 -0.37 5.47 12.20
CA LEU A 27 -0.21 4.20 12.93
C LEU A 27 -1.11 4.12 14.18
N GLY A 28 -1.38 5.25 14.83
CA GLY A 28 -2.25 5.30 16.01
C GLY A 28 -3.73 5.03 15.71
N TYR A 29 -4.12 5.04 14.43
CA TYR A 29 -5.50 4.78 13.97
C TYR A 29 -5.66 3.39 13.35
N LEU A 30 -4.60 2.61 13.23
CA LEU A 30 -4.70 1.23 12.81
C LEU A 30 -5.24 0.35 13.96
N PRO A 31 -6.03 -0.70 13.63
CA PRO A 31 -6.44 -1.69 14.63
C PRO A 31 -5.23 -2.38 15.28
N PRO A 32 -5.37 -2.92 16.51
CA PRO A 32 -4.39 -3.85 17.06
C PRO A 32 -4.13 -5.02 16.09
N ASP A 33 -2.90 -5.53 16.06
CA ASP A 33 -2.48 -6.64 15.20
C ASP A 33 -2.56 -6.36 13.68
N SER A 34 -2.30 -5.10 13.30
CA SER A 34 -2.38 -4.60 11.92
C SER A 34 -1.09 -4.75 11.12
N ASP A 35 -0.16 -5.62 11.52
CA ASP A 35 1.11 -5.83 10.82
C ASP A 35 0.90 -6.17 9.33
N HIS A 36 -0.19 -6.86 9.00
CA HIS A 36 -0.58 -7.19 7.64
C HIS A 36 -0.99 -5.97 6.79
N LEU A 37 -1.30 -4.83 7.43
CA LEU A 37 -1.61 -3.57 6.77
C LEU A 37 -0.37 -2.67 6.57
N LEU A 38 0.80 -3.12 7.04
CA LEU A 38 2.05 -2.39 6.93
C LEU A 38 2.96 -3.03 5.89
N ARG A 39 3.79 -2.20 5.27
CA ARG A 39 4.84 -2.66 4.38
C ARG A 39 6.14 -1.90 4.62
N THR A 40 7.24 -2.59 4.45
CA THR A 40 8.59 -2.04 4.66
C THR A 40 9.36 -1.81 3.35
N ILE A 41 8.76 -2.17 2.21
CA ILE A 41 9.41 -2.13 0.89
C ILE A 41 8.58 -1.28 -0.07
N GLY A 42 9.25 -0.58 -0.98
CA GLY A 42 8.64 0.15 -2.08
C GLY A 42 8.33 1.62 -1.77
N PRO A 43 7.57 2.27 -2.65
CA PRO A 43 7.26 3.69 -2.54
C PRO A 43 6.38 3.97 -1.31
N VAL A 44 6.51 5.17 -0.75
CA VAL A 44 5.70 5.56 0.43
C VAL A 44 4.23 5.75 0.10
N LYS A 45 3.91 6.05 -1.16
CA LYS A 45 2.52 6.30 -1.60
C LYS A 45 1.64 5.06 -1.54
N VAL A 46 0.42 5.27 -1.07
CA VAL A 46 -0.65 4.27 -0.99
C VAL A 46 -1.55 4.38 -2.22
N GLY A 47 -1.78 3.26 -2.89
CA GLY A 47 -2.73 3.18 -4.01
C GLY A 47 -4.18 3.25 -3.50
N ILE A 48 -4.84 4.39 -3.69
CA ILE A 48 -6.18 4.65 -3.11
C ILE A 48 -7.25 3.68 -3.63
N LEU A 49 -7.13 3.22 -4.89
CA LEU A 49 -8.18 2.43 -5.55
C LEU A 49 -8.41 1.07 -4.91
N SER A 50 -7.39 0.50 -4.29
CA SER A 50 -7.45 -0.83 -3.67
C SER A 50 -7.02 -0.84 -2.21
N ALA A 51 -6.78 0.34 -1.60
CA ALA A 51 -6.43 0.43 -0.19
C ALA A 51 -7.57 -0.09 0.70
N PRO A 52 -7.28 -0.92 1.71
CA PRO A 52 -8.26 -1.31 2.73
C PRO A 52 -8.83 -0.09 3.47
N ASP A 53 -10.07 -0.22 3.95
CA ASP A 53 -10.74 0.86 4.71
C ASP A 53 -9.94 1.29 5.93
N GLU A 54 -9.29 0.36 6.60
CA GLU A 54 -8.44 0.62 7.77
C GLU A 54 -7.27 1.54 7.42
N VAL A 55 -6.65 1.33 6.25
CA VAL A 55 -5.55 2.16 5.76
C VAL A 55 -6.04 3.56 5.38
N LEU A 56 -7.19 3.68 4.68
CA LEU A 56 -7.77 4.98 4.35
C LEU A 56 -8.18 5.74 5.60
N ARG A 57 -8.75 5.06 6.60
CA ARG A 57 -9.11 5.65 7.89
C ARG A 57 -7.89 6.13 8.67
N ALA A 58 -6.81 5.37 8.64
CA ALA A 58 -5.54 5.76 9.24
C ALA A 58 -4.95 7.02 8.55
N ILE A 59 -4.94 7.08 7.22
CA ILE A 59 -4.52 8.27 6.47
C ILE A 59 -5.38 9.48 6.79
N ALA A 60 -6.69 9.27 6.99
CA ALA A 60 -7.62 10.31 7.42
C ALA A 60 -7.43 10.74 8.89
N LEU A 61 -6.57 10.08 9.67
CA LEU A 61 -6.36 10.30 11.11
C LEU A 61 -7.68 10.26 11.91
N GLY A 62 -8.57 9.35 11.56
CA GLY A 62 -9.88 9.18 12.19
C GLY A 62 -10.91 10.26 11.83
N ASP A 63 -10.59 11.25 11.00
CA ASP A 63 -11.57 12.22 10.48
C ASP A 63 -12.55 11.50 9.55
N GLN A 64 -13.81 11.42 9.98
CA GLN A 64 -14.86 10.71 9.25
C GLN A 64 -15.20 11.38 7.92
N GLY A 65 -15.13 12.71 7.84
CA GLY A 65 -15.41 13.46 6.62
C GLY A 65 -14.34 13.18 5.55
N LEU A 66 -13.07 13.25 5.95
CA LEU A 66 -11.94 12.92 5.07
C LEU A 66 -11.96 11.44 4.65
N PHE A 67 -12.26 10.52 5.58
CA PHE A 67 -12.41 9.11 5.25
C PHE A 67 -13.50 8.87 4.19
N ASN A 68 -14.69 9.48 4.37
CA ASN A 68 -15.78 9.36 3.41
C ASN A 68 -15.37 9.94 2.03
N LEU A 69 -14.62 11.04 2.02
CA LEU A 69 -14.09 11.60 0.78
C LEU A 69 -13.11 10.67 0.07
N LEU A 70 -12.16 10.09 0.81
CA LEU A 70 -11.20 9.13 0.25
C LEU A 70 -11.91 7.89 -0.30
N THR A 71 -12.95 7.41 0.39
CA THR A 71 -13.80 6.31 -0.09
C THR A 71 -14.55 6.69 -1.36
N ALA A 72 -15.12 7.90 -1.44
CA ALA A 72 -15.78 8.38 -2.65
C ALA A 72 -14.82 8.50 -3.84
N ILE A 73 -13.57 8.96 -3.63
CA ILE A 73 -12.53 8.97 -4.66
C ILE A 73 -12.19 7.54 -5.13
N ARG A 74 -12.20 6.56 -4.24
CA ARG A 74 -11.98 5.14 -4.60
C ARG A 74 -13.10 4.58 -5.46
N GLU A 75 -14.37 4.95 -5.17
CA GLU A 75 -15.55 4.47 -5.89
C GLU A 75 -15.74 5.15 -7.25
N ASP A 76 -15.40 6.44 -7.36
CA ASP A 76 -15.46 7.22 -8.58
C ASP A 76 -14.12 7.97 -8.78
N PRO A 77 -13.09 7.27 -9.27
CA PRO A 77 -11.75 7.80 -9.32
C PRO A 77 -11.60 8.92 -10.36
N PRO A 78 -10.92 10.01 -10.00
CA PRO A 78 -10.56 11.05 -10.95
C PRO A 78 -9.51 10.55 -11.96
N GLU A 79 -9.31 11.30 -13.03
CA GLU A 79 -8.38 10.92 -14.11
C GLU A 79 -6.90 11.00 -13.71
N SER A 80 -6.57 11.81 -12.70
CA SER A 80 -5.17 12.05 -12.33
C SER A 80 -4.99 12.35 -10.83
N ASP A 81 -3.77 12.13 -10.32
CA ASP A 81 -3.38 12.51 -8.95
C ASP A 81 -3.55 14.03 -8.70
N THR A 82 -3.44 14.86 -9.75
CA THR A 82 -3.66 16.31 -9.66
C THR A 82 -5.13 16.62 -9.33
N ASP A 83 -6.07 15.82 -9.81
CA ASP A 83 -7.49 15.99 -9.52
C ASP A 83 -7.82 15.64 -8.07
N ILE A 84 -7.08 14.72 -7.45
CA ILE A 84 -7.19 14.47 -6.00
C ILE A 84 -6.91 15.77 -5.23
N ALA A 85 -5.87 16.51 -5.59
CA ALA A 85 -5.54 17.79 -4.95
C ALA A 85 -6.69 18.80 -5.06
N ARG A 86 -7.36 18.86 -6.21
CA ARG A 86 -8.51 19.72 -6.45
C ARG A 86 -9.72 19.31 -5.59
N ILE A 87 -9.98 18.01 -5.51
CA ILE A 87 -11.08 17.47 -4.69
C ILE A 87 -10.85 17.78 -3.21
N LEU A 88 -9.64 17.56 -2.69
CA LEU A 88 -9.28 17.89 -1.31
C LEU A 88 -9.43 19.38 -1.02
N ASN A 89 -9.08 20.26 -1.98
CA ASN A 89 -9.28 21.71 -1.84
C ASN A 89 -10.76 22.06 -1.73
N MET A 90 -11.60 21.47 -2.57
CA MET A 90 -13.06 21.69 -2.53
C MET A 90 -13.70 21.17 -1.24
N PHE A 91 -13.11 20.18 -0.60
CA PHE A 91 -13.54 19.64 0.69
C PHE A 91 -13.23 20.56 1.88
N GLY A 92 -12.47 21.63 1.69
CA GLY A 92 -12.11 22.60 2.73
C GLY A 92 -10.69 22.48 3.26
N LEU A 93 -9.86 21.59 2.69
CA LEU A 93 -8.43 21.54 2.94
C LEU A 93 -7.71 22.58 2.06
N GLU A 94 -7.98 23.87 2.33
CA GLU A 94 -7.55 24.96 1.45
C GLU A 94 -6.04 25.24 1.53
N SER A 95 -5.43 25.02 2.71
CA SER A 95 -4.00 25.28 2.85
C SER A 95 -3.13 24.16 2.26
N LEU A 96 -2.01 24.54 1.66
CA LEU A 96 -1.05 23.57 1.14
C LEU A 96 -0.50 22.67 2.24
N ASP A 97 -0.26 23.23 3.43
CA ASP A 97 0.27 22.50 4.59
C ASP A 97 -0.66 21.39 5.07
N GLN A 98 -1.97 21.56 4.89
CA GLN A 98 -2.98 20.52 5.23
C GLN A 98 -3.04 19.42 4.16
N ARG A 99 -2.95 19.80 2.87
CA ARG A 99 -3.09 18.86 1.75
C ARG A 99 -1.82 18.10 1.43
N ALA A 100 -0.67 18.75 1.50
CA ALA A 100 0.61 18.16 1.08
C ALA A 100 0.89 16.82 1.76
N PRO A 101 0.74 16.66 3.10
CA PRO A 101 0.98 15.38 3.75
C PRO A 101 0.07 14.26 3.27
N ILE A 102 -1.17 14.58 2.87
CA ILE A 102 -2.13 13.61 2.33
C ILE A 102 -1.76 13.24 0.89
N LEU A 103 -1.49 14.25 0.05
CA LEU A 103 -1.15 14.05 -1.36
C LEU A 103 0.18 13.31 -1.54
N GLU A 104 1.12 13.51 -0.63
CA GLU A 104 2.38 12.78 -0.63
C GLU A 104 2.22 11.30 -0.27
N LEU A 105 1.11 10.93 0.38
CA LEU A 105 0.80 9.55 0.77
C LEU A 105 -0.13 8.82 -0.21
N LEU A 106 -0.80 9.53 -1.12
CA LEU A 106 -1.82 8.95 -2.01
C LEU A 106 -1.38 8.94 -3.47
N THR A 107 -1.84 7.93 -4.19
CA THR A 107 -1.76 7.85 -5.65
C THR A 107 -2.94 7.03 -6.19
N LEU A 108 -3.37 7.32 -7.41
CA LEU A 108 -4.35 6.50 -8.13
C LEU A 108 -3.70 5.20 -8.64
N ASN A 109 -2.41 5.25 -8.96
CA ASN A 109 -1.69 4.13 -9.54
C ASN A 109 -0.66 3.58 -8.56
N THR A 110 -0.80 2.31 -8.19
CA THR A 110 0.28 1.62 -7.46
C THR A 110 1.36 1.17 -8.43
N SER A 111 2.62 1.38 -8.04
CA SER A 111 3.77 0.88 -8.77
C SER A 111 4.35 -0.41 -8.17
N LEU A 112 3.98 -0.73 -6.93
CA LEU A 112 4.47 -1.91 -6.22
C LEU A 112 3.42 -3.03 -6.25
N TRP A 113 3.88 -4.22 -6.65
CA TRP A 113 3.04 -5.39 -6.83
C TRP A 113 3.62 -6.59 -6.08
N ALA A 114 2.76 -7.38 -5.46
CA ALA A 114 3.07 -8.73 -5.06
C ALA A 114 2.51 -9.69 -6.11
N VAL A 115 3.34 -10.57 -6.61
CA VAL A 115 3.00 -11.55 -7.65
C VAL A 115 3.32 -12.93 -7.10
N GLU A 116 2.34 -13.82 -7.05
CA GLU A 116 2.59 -15.23 -6.80
C GLU A 116 2.97 -15.93 -8.10
N ALA A 117 4.09 -16.63 -8.08
CA ALA A 117 4.59 -17.44 -9.18
C ALA A 117 4.67 -18.91 -8.77
N GLU A 118 4.13 -19.78 -9.62
CA GLU A 118 4.24 -21.22 -9.45
C GLU A 118 5.22 -21.79 -10.47
N VAL A 119 6.20 -22.53 -9.98
CA VAL A 119 7.21 -23.21 -10.82
C VAL A 119 6.99 -24.71 -10.74
N GLN A 120 6.62 -25.30 -11.88
CA GLN A 120 6.45 -26.74 -12.01
C GLN A 120 7.54 -27.31 -12.93
N ARG A 121 8.21 -28.38 -12.48
CA ARG A 121 9.20 -29.11 -13.24
C ARG A 121 8.87 -30.60 -13.19
N ASP A 122 9.02 -31.28 -14.32
CA ASP A 122 8.77 -32.71 -14.40
C ASP A 122 9.64 -33.49 -13.39
N GLY A 123 8.99 -34.27 -12.53
CA GLY A 123 9.66 -35.08 -11.52
C GLY A 123 10.07 -34.34 -10.24
N PHE A 124 9.71 -33.06 -10.08
CA PHE A 124 9.97 -32.27 -8.89
C PHE A 124 8.67 -31.75 -8.27
N PRO A 125 8.64 -31.49 -6.95
CA PRO A 125 7.53 -30.83 -6.32
C PRO A 125 7.29 -29.43 -6.91
N THR A 126 6.04 -29.02 -6.98
CA THR A 126 5.67 -27.65 -7.35
C THR A 126 6.17 -26.67 -6.30
N GLU A 127 6.87 -25.64 -6.73
CA GLU A 127 7.35 -24.56 -5.86
C GLU A 127 6.56 -23.29 -6.10
N ARG A 128 6.20 -22.60 -5.02
CA ARG A 128 5.54 -21.28 -5.08
C ARG A 128 6.43 -20.19 -4.52
N TYR A 129 6.39 -19.05 -5.16
CA TYR A 129 7.19 -17.88 -4.80
C TYR A 129 6.29 -16.66 -4.76
N GLU A 130 6.49 -15.81 -3.74
CA GLU A 130 6.02 -14.42 -3.74
C GLU A 130 7.16 -13.54 -4.28
N VAL A 131 6.86 -12.75 -5.28
CA VAL A 131 7.78 -11.78 -5.88
C VAL A 131 7.23 -10.38 -5.67
N MET A 132 7.94 -9.55 -4.94
CA MET A 132 7.63 -8.13 -4.81
C MET A 132 8.41 -7.34 -5.84
N ALA A 133 7.70 -6.69 -6.74
CA ALA A 133 8.28 -5.91 -7.83
C ALA A 133 7.64 -4.54 -7.94
N GLU A 134 8.46 -3.54 -8.25
CA GLU A 134 8.04 -2.18 -8.56
C GLU A 134 8.18 -1.94 -10.06
N LEU A 135 7.12 -1.42 -10.68
CA LEU A 135 7.13 -0.99 -12.09
C LEU A 135 7.44 0.50 -12.15
N GLN A 136 8.62 0.84 -12.66
CA GLN A 136 8.98 2.21 -13.01
C GLN A 136 9.05 2.34 -14.54
N GLY A 137 7.99 2.86 -15.12
CA GLY A 137 7.81 2.82 -16.59
C GLY A 137 7.65 1.38 -17.08
N ASN A 138 8.52 0.92 -17.98
CA ASN A 138 8.48 -0.42 -18.55
C ASN A 138 9.49 -1.40 -17.92
N LEU A 139 10.21 -0.96 -16.89
CA LEU A 139 11.25 -1.78 -16.25
C LEU A 139 10.81 -2.20 -14.86
N PRO A 140 10.66 -3.52 -14.61
CA PRO A 140 10.41 -4.02 -13.27
C PRO A 140 11.68 -4.03 -12.44
N THR A 141 11.59 -3.52 -11.22
CA THR A 141 12.63 -3.67 -10.18
C THR A 141 12.14 -4.69 -9.17
N VAL A 142 12.81 -5.83 -9.08
CA VAL A 142 12.47 -6.87 -8.10
C VAL A 142 13.11 -6.50 -6.76
N HIS A 143 12.28 -6.32 -5.73
CA HIS A 143 12.71 -6.00 -4.38
C HIS A 143 12.90 -7.23 -3.51
N ARG A 144 12.05 -8.24 -3.67
CA ARG A 144 12.07 -9.46 -2.87
C ARG A 144 11.54 -10.65 -3.67
N VAL A 145 12.18 -11.80 -3.47
CA VAL A 145 11.67 -13.11 -3.88
C VAL A 145 11.67 -13.99 -2.64
N GLN A 146 10.53 -14.52 -2.27
CA GLN A 146 10.38 -15.40 -1.12
C GLN A 146 9.65 -16.68 -1.53
N ARG A 147 10.19 -17.84 -1.15
CA ARG A 147 9.49 -19.11 -1.32
C ARG A 147 8.34 -19.19 -0.32
N ILE A 148 7.15 -19.54 -0.80
CA ILE A 148 5.99 -19.81 0.03
C ILE A 148 5.99 -21.29 0.37
N GLU A 149 6.08 -21.63 1.67
CA GLU A 149 5.95 -23.01 2.12
C GLU A 149 4.48 -23.43 2.02
N LEU A 150 4.21 -24.49 1.28
CA LEU A 150 2.89 -25.09 1.24
C LEU A 150 2.62 -25.86 2.55
N PRO A 151 1.38 -25.85 3.08
CA PRO A 151 1.04 -26.58 4.31
C PRO A 151 1.40 -28.06 4.29
N GLU A 152 1.41 -28.68 3.11
CA GLU A 152 1.77 -30.10 2.92
C GLU A 152 3.27 -30.39 3.12
N ASP A 153 4.14 -29.40 3.00
CA ASP A 153 5.59 -29.56 3.21
C ASP A 153 5.97 -29.68 4.69
N ARG A 154 5.10 -29.20 5.61
CA ARG A 154 5.33 -29.31 7.06
C ARG A 154 5.12 -30.74 7.60
N GLU A 155 4.32 -31.55 6.93
CA GLU A 155 4.08 -32.94 7.36
C GLU A 155 5.21 -33.90 6.88
N ARG A 156 5.96 -33.55 5.85
CA ARG A 156 7.05 -34.39 5.31
C ARG A 156 8.40 -34.22 6.01
N THR A 157 8.59 -33.17 6.79
CA THR A 157 9.85 -32.90 7.53
C THR A 157 9.84 -33.44 8.97
N ALA A 158 8.81 -34.13 9.38
CA ALA A 158 8.66 -34.71 10.75
C ALA A 158 8.99 -36.20 10.80
N TRP A 159 10.08 -36.64 10.09
CA TRP A 159 10.65 -38.01 10.24
C TRP A 159 12.15 -37.95 10.53
#